data_77fdd8598723ca44aae8ad5e019ac0dd
#
_entry.id   77fdd8598723ca44aae8ad5e019ac0dd
#
_cell.length_a   1.000
_cell.length_b   1.000
_cell.length_c   1.000
_cell.angle_alpha   90.00
_cell.angle_beta   90.00
_cell.angle_gamma   90.00
#
_symmetry.space_group_name_H-M   'P 1'
#
loop_
_entity.id
_entity.type
_entity.pdbx_description
1 polymer ?
#
loop_
_entity_poly.entity_id
_entity_poly.type
_entity_poly.pdbx_seq_one_letter_code
_entity_poly.pdbx_strand_id
1 'polypeptide(L)'
;MDDPQPFRRVFSGAHWEETVGYCRVLVAGERVFVTGTAAVDEDGSIHAPGNAYAQAVRCLDIIQEHLAEVGVPLERVTRTRMFVTDIDRWKEYGQAHAEAFGGSPPTTSMVEVRRLIHPDMLIEIEADAVVDEG
;
A
#
# COMPACT_ATOMS: atom_id res chain seq x y z
N MET A 1 -20.16 23.27 21.02
CA MET A 1 -19.82 22.55 19.81
C MET A 1 -18.45 21.89 19.96
N ASP A 2 -18.40 20.62 19.74
CA ASP A 2 -17.16 19.88 19.89
C ASP A 2 -16.25 20.09 18.70
N ASP A 3 -14.95 20.18 18.97
CA ASP A 3 -13.97 20.20 17.91
C ASP A 3 -13.93 18.82 17.23
N PRO A 4 -13.77 18.76 15.92
CA PRO A 4 -13.62 17.47 15.25
C PRO A 4 -12.37 16.78 15.77
N GLN A 5 -12.44 15.46 15.93
CA GLN A 5 -11.28 14.68 16.31
C GLN A 5 -10.20 14.85 15.24
N PRO A 6 -8.95 15.06 15.65
CA PRO A 6 -7.88 15.12 14.67
C PRO A 6 -7.72 13.78 13.98
N PHE A 7 -7.28 13.79 12.74
CA PHE A 7 -6.96 12.57 12.03
C PHE A 7 -5.80 11.85 12.72
N ARG A 8 -5.87 10.54 12.76
CA ARG A 8 -4.77 9.73 13.27
C ARG A 8 -3.82 9.43 12.10
N ARG A 9 -2.53 9.63 12.32
CA ARG A 9 -1.51 9.40 11.31
C ARG A 9 -0.45 8.44 11.82
N VAL A 10 -0.01 7.53 10.94
CA VAL A 10 1.10 6.62 11.21
C VAL A 10 2.25 6.98 10.28
N PHE A 11 3.44 7.09 10.84
CA PHE A 11 4.66 7.39 10.10
C PHE A 11 5.60 6.19 10.22
N SER A 12 6.32 5.89 9.13
CA SER A 12 7.32 4.82 9.16
C SER A 12 8.72 5.33 9.50
N GLY A 13 8.90 6.66 9.46
CA GLY A 13 10.22 7.25 9.64
C GLY A 13 11.03 7.32 8.35
N ALA A 14 10.47 6.93 7.22
CA ALA A 14 11.14 7.05 5.93
C ALA A 14 11.34 8.53 5.59
N HIS A 15 12.52 8.86 5.08
CA HIS A 15 12.86 10.24 4.82
C HIS A 15 11.96 10.90 3.76
N TRP A 16 11.36 10.11 2.88
CA TRP A 16 10.41 10.61 1.88
C TRP A 16 9.18 11.26 2.50
N GLU A 17 8.73 10.74 3.65
CA GLU A 17 7.55 11.25 4.34
C GLU A 17 7.75 12.70 4.75
N GLU A 18 8.90 13.00 5.31
CA GLU A 18 9.23 14.34 5.75
C GLU A 18 9.51 15.27 4.57
N THR A 19 10.25 14.79 3.58
CA THR A 19 10.64 15.56 2.42
C THR A 19 9.45 15.96 1.55
N VAL A 20 8.53 15.02 1.33
CA VAL A 20 7.34 15.24 0.48
C VAL A 20 6.14 15.73 1.27
N GLY A 21 6.07 15.40 2.55
CA GLY A 21 4.98 15.84 3.43
C GLY A 21 3.80 14.90 3.41
N TYR A 22 4.01 13.62 3.74
CA TYR A 22 2.92 12.65 3.83
C TYR A 22 3.16 11.67 4.98
N CYS A 23 2.10 10.94 5.34
CA CYS A 23 2.17 9.85 6.31
C CYS A 23 1.92 8.51 5.63
N ARG A 24 2.20 7.41 6.32
CA ARG A 24 1.98 6.06 5.78
C ARG A 24 0.52 5.68 5.77
N VAL A 25 -0.17 5.93 6.88
CA VAL A 25 -1.59 5.62 7.03
C VAL A 25 -2.27 6.81 7.68
N LEU A 26 -3.44 7.16 7.19
CA LEU A 26 -4.27 8.21 7.75
C LEU A 26 -5.65 7.64 8.05
N VAL A 27 -6.11 7.81 9.29
CA VAL A 27 -7.45 7.41 9.71
C VAL A 27 -8.30 8.66 9.87
N ALA A 28 -9.37 8.73 9.10
CA ALA A 28 -10.32 9.85 9.09
C ALA A 28 -11.71 9.30 9.39
N GLY A 29 -12.10 9.30 10.68
CA GLY A 29 -13.35 8.66 11.10
C GLY A 29 -13.30 7.17 10.83
N GLU A 30 -14.22 6.67 10.01
CA GLU A 30 -14.28 5.25 9.65
C GLU A 30 -13.38 4.91 8.46
N ARG A 31 -12.80 5.90 7.81
CA ARG A 31 -12.03 5.69 6.59
C ARG A 31 -10.55 5.66 6.87
N VAL A 32 -9.88 4.74 6.20
CA VAL A 32 -8.44 4.55 6.34
C VAL A 32 -7.82 4.64 4.96
N PHE A 33 -6.74 5.40 4.88
CA PHE A 33 -6.02 5.61 3.62
C PHE A 33 -4.57 5.18 3.81
N VAL A 34 -4.09 4.33 2.91
CA VAL A 34 -2.69 3.92 2.90
C VAL A 34 -2.02 4.55 1.69
N THR A 35 -0.96 5.27 1.93
CA THR A 35 -0.21 5.95 0.88
C THR A 35 0.40 4.96 -0.11
N GLY A 36 0.77 5.42 -1.30
CA GLY A 36 1.47 4.62 -2.28
C GLY A 36 2.68 3.93 -1.67
N THR A 37 2.71 2.60 -1.77
CA THR A 37 3.69 1.76 -1.09
C THR A 37 4.48 0.97 -2.11
N ALA A 38 5.79 1.19 -2.13
CA ALA A 38 6.72 0.45 -2.99
C ALA A 38 7.40 -0.66 -2.19
N ALA A 39 8.03 -1.58 -2.91
CA ALA A 39 8.73 -2.71 -2.29
C ALA A 39 10.11 -2.26 -1.81
N VAL A 40 10.19 -1.79 -0.58
CA VAL A 40 11.43 -1.29 0.03
C VAL A 40 11.74 -2.12 1.26
N ASP A 41 13.00 -2.51 1.40
CA ASP A 41 13.48 -3.25 2.55
C ASP A 41 13.86 -2.31 3.69
N GLU A 42 14.08 -2.86 4.88
CA GLU A 42 14.36 -2.07 6.08
C GLU A 42 15.60 -1.18 5.94
N ASP A 43 16.57 -1.61 5.13
CA ASP A 43 17.79 -0.84 4.88
C ASP A 43 17.61 0.24 3.81
N GLY A 44 16.40 0.38 3.27
CA GLY A 44 16.09 1.37 2.23
C GLY A 44 16.34 0.90 0.81
N SER A 45 16.86 -0.31 0.60
CA SER A 45 17.07 -0.84 -0.74
C SER A 45 15.77 -1.32 -1.36
N ILE A 46 15.72 -1.37 -2.70
CA ILE A 46 14.56 -1.90 -3.40
C ILE A 46 14.57 -3.42 -3.31
N HIS A 47 13.45 -3.98 -2.87
CA HIS A 47 13.30 -5.42 -2.71
C HIS A 47 13.23 -6.12 -4.06
N ALA A 48 14.03 -7.16 -4.22
CA ALA A 48 13.98 -8.07 -5.38
C ALA A 48 13.87 -7.36 -6.74
N PRO A 49 14.86 -6.53 -7.14
CA PRO A 49 14.81 -5.87 -8.44
C PRO A 49 14.56 -6.88 -9.58
N GLY A 50 13.66 -6.52 -10.50
CA GLY A 50 13.31 -7.37 -11.62
C GLY A 50 12.29 -8.46 -11.34
N ASN A 51 11.93 -8.69 -10.08
CA ASN A 51 10.97 -9.73 -9.69
C ASN A 51 9.60 -9.12 -9.37
N ALA A 52 8.70 -9.15 -10.34
CA ALA A 52 7.38 -8.53 -10.22
C ALA A 52 6.54 -9.13 -9.10
N TYR A 53 6.50 -10.46 -9.01
CA TYR A 53 5.74 -11.14 -7.97
C TYR A 53 6.27 -10.79 -6.57
N ALA A 54 7.56 -10.91 -6.37
CA ALA A 54 8.17 -10.65 -5.06
C ALA A 54 7.98 -9.19 -4.63
N GLN A 55 8.08 -8.25 -5.57
CA GLN A 55 7.84 -6.84 -5.24
C GLN A 55 6.39 -6.60 -4.84
N ALA A 56 5.43 -7.19 -5.56
CA ALA A 56 4.02 -7.05 -5.20
C ALA A 56 3.73 -7.64 -3.83
N VAL A 57 4.28 -8.81 -3.52
CA VAL A 57 4.15 -9.42 -2.18
C VAL A 57 4.69 -8.48 -1.12
N ARG A 58 5.88 -7.90 -1.35
CA ARG A 58 6.50 -7.00 -0.37
C ARG A 58 5.65 -5.74 -0.15
N CYS A 59 5.10 -5.14 -1.21
CA CYS A 59 4.21 -3.99 -1.08
C CYS A 59 3.01 -4.33 -0.17
N LEU A 60 2.39 -5.48 -0.40
CA LEU A 60 1.21 -5.89 0.35
C LEU A 60 1.54 -6.24 1.79
N ASP A 61 2.71 -6.82 2.05
CA ASP A 61 3.19 -7.07 3.41
C ASP A 61 3.36 -5.77 4.19
N ILE A 62 3.94 -4.75 3.57
CA ILE A 62 4.13 -3.44 4.19
C ILE A 62 2.77 -2.80 4.49
N ILE A 63 1.83 -2.86 3.54
CA ILE A 63 0.48 -2.35 3.74
C ILE A 63 -0.19 -3.04 4.92
N GLN A 64 -0.09 -4.37 4.98
CA GLN A 64 -0.68 -5.15 6.07
C GLN A 64 -0.09 -4.76 7.43
N GLU A 65 1.22 -4.62 7.52
CA GLU A 65 1.91 -4.23 8.74
C GLU A 65 1.42 -2.88 9.25
N HIS A 66 1.32 -1.89 8.36
CA HIS A 66 0.90 -0.55 8.76
C HIS A 66 -0.60 -0.47 9.07
N LEU A 67 -1.44 -1.20 8.36
CA LEU A 67 -2.86 -1.30 8.71
C LEU A 67 -3.04 -1.95 10.08
N ALA A 68 -2.21 -2.93 10.43
CA ALA A 68 -2.27 -3.58 11.74
C ALA A 68 -2.00 -2.58 12.88
N GLU A 69 -1.17 -1.56 12.65
CA GLU A 69 -0.90 -0.53 13.65
C GLU A 69 -2.14 0.29 14.02
N VAL A 70 -3.13 0.33 13.13
CA VAL A 70 -4.41 0.99 13.42
C VAL A 70 -5.55 -0.02 13.60
N GLY A 71 -5.22 -1.30 13.77
CA GLY A 71 -6.19 -2.35 14.07
C GLY A 71 -7.06 -2.78 12.90
N VAL A 72 -6.59 -2.58 11.67
CA VAL A 72 -7.36 -2.86 10.46
C VAL A 72 -6.75 -4.05 9.72
N PRO A 73 -7.48 -5.17 9.60
CA PRO A 73 -6.99 -6.31 8.84
C PRO A 73 -7.21 -6.13 7.33
N LEU A 74 -6.55 -6.94 6.52
CA LEU A 74 -6.68 -6.86 5.06
C LEU A 74 -8.12 -7.08 4.58
N GLU A 75 -8.94 -7.83 5.32
CA GLU A 75 -10.35 -8.07 4.98
C GLU A 75 -11.17 -6.79 4.97
N ARG A 76 -10.66 -5.72 5.56
CA ARG A 76 -11.34 -4.42 5.60
C ARG A 76 -10.86 -3.47 4.51
N VAL A 77 -9.94 -3.88 3.65
CA VAL A 77 -9.52 -3.10 2.50
C VAL A 77 -10.64 -3.07 1.47
N THR A 78 -11.00 -1.88 1.03
CA THR A 78 -12.11 -1.68 0.08
C THR A 78 -11.62 -1.47 -1.34
N ARG A 79 -10.44 -0.91 -1.49
CA ARG A 79 -9.87 -0.61 -2.81
C ARG A 79 -8.35 -0.64 -2.76
N THR A 80 -7.76 -1.17 -3.83
CA THR A 80 -6.34 -0.98 -4.10
C THR A 80 -6.18 -0.34 -5.48
N ARG A 81 -5.06 0.36 -5.67
CA ARG A 81 -4.64 0.85 -6.98
C ARG A 81 -3.18 0.45 -7.16
N MET A 82 -2.93 -0.27 -8.25
CA MET A 82 -1.60 -0.77 -8.56
C MET A 82 -1.03 0.01 -9.73
N PHE A 83 0.09 0.68 -9.49
CA PHE A 83 0.82 1.45 -10.49
C PHE A 83 2.04 0.63 -10.86
N VAL A 84 2.12 0.19 -12.12
CA VAL A 84 3.17 -0.74 -12.56
C VAL A 84 3.93 -0.13 -13.75
N THR A 85 5.22 -0.45 -13.85
CA THR A 85 6.05 0.06 -14.95
C THR A 85 6.05 -0.87 -16.16
N ASP A 86 5.60 -2.12 -16.00
CA ASP A 86 5.51 -3.11 -17.07
C ASP A 86 4.22 -3.91 -16.88
N ILE A 87 3.15 -3.49 -17.56
CA ILE A 87 1.84 -4.11 -17.39
C ILE A 87 1.74 -5.48 -18.05
N ASP A 88 2.70 -5.84 -18.91
CA ASP A 88 2.73 -7.18 -19.47
C ASP A 88 2.95 -8.24 -18.41
N ARG A 89 3.46 -7.84 -17.24
CA ARG A 89 3.69 -8.73 -16.10
C ARG A 89 2.49 -8.74 -15.14
N TRP A 90 1.31 -8.36 -15.59
CA TRP A 90 0.12 -8.23 -14.75
C TRP A 90 -0.25 -9.51 -14.00
N LYS A 91 0.03 -10.68 -14.59
CA LYS A 91 -0.29 -11.95 -13.94
C LYS A 91 0.53 -12.16 -12.67
N GLU A 92 1.77 -11.72 -12.66
CA GLU A 92 2.64 -11.84 -11.47
C GLU A 92 2.19 -10.91 -10.36
N TYR A 93 1.89 -9.65 -10.68
CA TYR A 93 1.32 -8.72 -9.69
C TYR A 93 -0.05 -9.21 -9.21
N GLY A 94 -0.86 -9.69 -10.14
CA GLY A 94 -2.22 -10.17 -9.85
C GLY A 94 -2.21 -11.41 -8.96
N GLN A 95 -1.28 -12.31 -9.14
CA GLN A 95 -1.15 -13.49 -8.30
C GLN A 95 -0.87 -13.10 -6.84
N ALA A 96 0.07 -12.17 -6.62
CA ALA A 96 0.38 -11.69 -5.29
C ALA A 96 -0.86 -11.05 -4.62
N HIS A 97 -1.58 -10.24 -5.39
CA HIS A 97 -2.78 -9.56 -4.91
C HIS A 97 -3.88 -10.58 -4.54
N ALA A 98 -4.12 -11.55 -5.41
CA ALA A 98 -5.12 -12.59 -5.16
C ALA A 98 -4.78 -13.40 -3.91
N GLU A 99 -3.51 -13.73 -3.72
CA GLU A 99 -3.07 -14.48 -2.53
C GLU A 99 -3.24 -13.67 -1.25
N ALA A 100 -2.95 -12.36 -1.29
CA ALA A 100 -3.03 -11.51 -0.11
C ALA A 100 -4.47 -11.33 0.37
N PHE A 101 -5.41 -11.17 -0.55
CA PHE A 101 -6.80 -10.87 -0.18
C PHE A 101 -7.69 -12.11 -0.07
N GLY A 102 -7.30 -13.22 -0.70
CA GLY A 102 -7.98 -14.49 -0.53
C GLY A 102 -9.48 -14.41 -0.75
N GLY A 103 -10.27 -14.75 0.28
CA GLY A 103 -11.73 -14.74 0.22
C GLY A 103 -12.39 -13.38 0.39
N SER A 104 -11.59 -12.31 0.55
CA SER A 104 -12.11 -10.95 0.78
C SER A 104 -11.55 -9.97 -0.25
N PRO A 105 -11.80 -10.19 -1.55
CA PRO A 105 -11.20 -9.36 -2.59
C PRO A 105 -11.75 -7.93 -2.59
N PRO A 106 -10.87 -6.92 -2.60
CA PRO A 106 -11.29 -5.54 -2.73
C PRO A 106 -11.59 -5.19 -4.19
N THR A 107 -12.09 -3.99 -4.41
CA THR A 107 -12.06 -3.42 -5.76
C THR A 107 -10.61 -3.03 -6.07
N THR A 108 -10.23 -3.08 -7.34
CA THR A 108 -8.86 -2.74 -7.73
C THR A 108 -8.79 -2.20 -9.16
N SER A 109 -7.72 -1.45 -9.41
CA SER A 109 -7.31 -1.05 -10.75
C SER A 109 -5.81 -1.24 -10.87
N MET A 110 -5.37 -1.62 -12.06
CA MET A 110 -3.95 -1.72 -12.38
C MET A 110 -3.69 -0.87 -13.60
N VAL A 111 -2.77 0.06 -13.51
CA VAL A 111 -2.43 0.96 -14.61
C VAL A 111 -0.92 0.99 -14.81
N GLU A 112 -0.52 1.06 -16.07
CA GLU A 112 0.89 1.24 -16.38
C GLU A 112 1.25 2.71 -16.27
N VAL A 113 2.36 2.97 -15.59
CA VAL A 113 2.92 4.32 -15.49
C VAL A 113 4.29 4.30 -16.14
N ARG A 114 4.74 5.46 -16.61
CA ARG A 114 6.01 5.56 -17.30
C ARG A 114 7.19 5.14 -16.42
N ARG A 115 7.15 5.53 -15.14
CA ARG A 115 8.18 5.16 -14.18
C ARG A 115 7.72 5.49 -12.77
N LEU A 116 8.37 4.88 -11.80
CA LEU A 116 8.23 5.21 -10.39
C LEU A 116 9.48 5.98 -9.95
N ILE A 117 9.56 6.34 -8.67
CA ILE A 117 10.62 7.22 -8.18
C ILE A 117 12.02 6.58 -8.24
N HIS A 118 12.11 5.26 -8.26
CA HIS A 118 13.36 4.54 -8.39
C HIS A 118 13.27 3.57 -9.56
N PRO A 119 14.33 3.47 -10.41
CA PRO A 119 14.26 2.62 -11.62
C PRO A 119 14.06 1.14 -11.35
N ASP A 120 14.41 0.64 -10.18
CA ASP A 120 14.22 -0.76 -9.82
C ASP A 120 12.83 -1.06 -9.25
N MET A 121 11.99 -0.05 -9.04
CA MET A 121 10.61 -0.24 -8.62
C MET A 121 9.75 -0.63 -9.81
N LEU A 122 9.13 -1.81 -9.74
CA LEU A 122 8.20 -2.29 -10.76
C LEU A 122 6.75 -1.98 -10.43
N ILE A 123 6.45 -1.79 -9.16
CA ILE A 123 5.08 -1.63 -8.68
C ILE A 123 5.03 -0.76 -7.43
N GLU A 124 3.96 0.03 -7.34
CA GLU A 124 3.58 0.77 -6.16
C GLU A 124 2.08 0.56 -5.95
N ILE A 125 1.66 0.31 -4.72
CA ILE A 125 0.25 0.02 -4.40
C ILE A 125 -0.24 0.99 -3.33
N GLU A 126 -1.41 1.59 -3.56
CA GLU A 126 -2.12 2.32 -2.52
C GLU A 126 -3.39 1.57 -2.15
N ALA A 127 -3.89 1.78 -0.95
CA ALA A 127 -5.08 1.10 -0.46
C ALA A 127 -5.98 2.04 0.33
N ASP A 128 -7.28 1.80 0.19
CA ASP A 128 -8.31 2.41 1.03
C ASP A 128 -8.96 1.28 1.85
N ALA A 129 -9.30 1.57 3.10
CA ALA A 129 -9.92 0.59 3.97
C ALA A 129 -10.94 1.29 4.87
N VAL A 130 -11.67 0.50 5.65
CA VAL A 130 -12.57 1.02 6.68
C VAL A 130 -12.21 0.36 8.01
N VAL A 131 -12.42 1.08 9.10
CA VAL A 131 -12.12 0.53 10.41
C VAL A 131 -13.02 -0.65 10.70
N ASP A 132 -12.49 -1.59 11.48
CA ASP A 132 -13.27 -2.74 11.92
C ASP A 132 -14.08 -2.29 13.14
N GLU A 133 -15.41 -2.37 13.01
CA GLU A 133 -16.33 -2.01 14.09
C GLU A 133 -16.54 -3.15 15.09
N GLY A 134 -15.88 -4.23 14.87
CA GLY A 134 -15.96 -5.49 15.61
C GLY A 134 -15.84 -5.44 17.11
#